data_84a6431bd987247e784a6c12924824eb
#
_entry.id   84a6431bd987247e784a6c12924824eb
#
_cell.length_a   1.000
_cell.length_b   1.000
_cell.length_c   1.000
_cell.angle_alpha   90.00
_cell.angle_beta   90.00
_cell.angle_gamma   90.00
#
_symmetry.space_group_name_H-M   'P 1'
#
loop_
_entity.id
_entity.type
_entity.pdbx_description
1 polymer ?
#
loop_
_entity_poly.entity_id
_entity_poly.type
_entity_poly.pdbx_seq_one_letter_code
_entity_poly.pdbx_strand_id
1 'polypeptide(L)'
;MKICLITDTEWVKDSLLKYLDFDYNFTHLIGSDDIKLSYDYIFVDMQVNNNGGPSIIREISRDNKFANSKKILLIDREADIFQAKRVGADGHLLKPLDKTNLKKVFT
;
A
#
# COMPACT_ATOMS: atom_id res chain seq x y z
N MET A 1 15.23 1.10 -4.39
CA MET A 1 13.79 1.39 -4.32
C MET A 1 13.35 1.44 -2.87
N LYS A 2 12.56 2.43 -2.51
CA LYS A 2 12.06 2.61 -1.15
C LYS A 2 10.59 2.24 -1.08
N ILE A 3 10.25 1.26 -0.25
CA ILE A 3 8.90 0.72 -0.13
C ILE A 3 8.41 0.86 1.31
N CYS A 4 7.21 1.41 1.47
CA CYS A 4 6.53 1.52 2.74
C CYS A 4 5.29 0.64 2.72
N LEU A 5 5.05 -0.10 3.82
CA LEU A 5 3.82 -0.86 4.00
C LEU A 5 3.17 -0.42 5.30
N ILE A 6 1.89 -0.04 5.22
CA ILE A 6 1.10 0.34 6.38
C ILE A 6 0.09 -0.77 6.63
N THR A 7 0.32 -1.55 7.67
CA THR A 7 -0.56 -2.65 8.09
C THR A 7 -0.31 -2.99 9.56
N ASP A 8 -1.34 -3.44 10.23
CA ASP A 8 -1.24 -3.99 11.59
C ASP A 8 -1.36 -5.52 11.59
N THR A 9 -1.26 -6.15 10.42
CA THR A 9 -1.43 -7.59 10.23
C THR A 9 -0.16 -8.23 9.70
N GLU A 10 0.43 -9.11 10.50
CA GLU A 10 1.74 -9.70 10.20
C GLU A 10 1.75 -10.50 8.89
N TRP A 11 0.68 -11.27 8.62
CA TRP A 11 0.68 -12.10 7.40
C TRP A 11 0.65 -11.26 6.12
N VAL A 12 0.11 -10.03 6.20
CA VAL A 12 0.11 -9.12 5.05
C VAL A 12 1.54 -8.69 4.75
N LYS A 13 2.30 -8.34 5.80
CA LYS A 13 3.71 -7.98 5.65
C LYS A 13 4.50 -9.15 5.06
N ASP A 14 4.31 -10.34 5.61
CA ASP A 14 5.04 -11.52 5.16
C ASP A 14 4.73 -11.85 3.69
N SER A 15 3.48 -11.70 3.27
CA SER A 15 3.10 -11.97 1.88
C SER A 15 3.72 -10.97 0.91
N LEU A 16 3.83 -9.71 1.30
CA LEU A 16 4.50 -8.71 0.46
C LEU A 16 5.99 -9.02 0.33
N LEU A 17 6.67 -9.24 1.45
CA LEU A 17 8.12 -9.47 1.45
C LEU A 17 8.50 -10.76 0.72
N LYS A 18 7.64 -11.77 0.77
CA LYS A 18 7.88 -13.06 0.11
C LYS A 18 8.11 -12.91 -1.39
N TYR A 19 7.42 -11.96 -2.02
CA TYR A 19 7.42 -11.84 -3.47
C TYR A 19 8.27 -10.68 -4.01
N LEU A 20 8.93 -9.91 -3.14
CA LEU A 20 9.85 -8.87 -3.58
C LEU A 20 11.20 -9.53 -3.91
N ASP A 21 11.58 -9.52 -5.19
CA ASP A 21 12.76 -10.23 -5.69
C ASP A 21 13.84 -9.28 -6.24
N PHE A 22 13.84 -8.04 -5.80
CA PHE A 22 14.84 -7.03 -6.19
C PHE A 22 15.33 -6.28 -4.95
N ASP A 23 16.40 -5.50 -5.10
CA ASP A 23 16.94 -4.71 -3.99
C ASP A 23 15.99 -3.58 -3.61
N TYR A 24 15.66 -3.49 -2.32
CA TYR A 24 14.75 -2.48 -1.80
C TYR A 24 15.07 -2.14 -0.35
N ASN A 25 14.68 -0.93 0.05
CA ASN A 25 14.64 -0.51 1.45
C ASN A 25 13.18 -0.56 1.90
N PHE A 26 12.91 -1.27 2.98
CA PHE A 26 11.56 -1.53 3.46
C PHE A 26 11.28 -0.86 4.79
N THR A 27 10.12 -0.19 4.87
CA THR A 27 9.63 0.41 6.11
C THR A 27 8.23 -0.14 6.39
N HIS A 28 8.04 -0.65 7.59
CA HIS A 28 6.73 -1.14 8.04
C HIS A 28 6.18 -0.18 9.10
N LEU A 29 4.98 0.36 8.86
CA LEU A 29 4.28 1.25 9.75
C LEU A 29 2.89 0.70 10.06
N ILE A 30 2.33 1.10 11.19
CA ILE A 30 0.98 0.70 11.59
C ILE A 30 -0.05 1.82 11.47
N GLY A 31 0.38 2.98 10.98
CA GLY A 31 -0.51 4.13 10.78
C GLY A 31 0.17 5.19 9.94
N SER A 32 -0.56 6.29 9.68
CA SER A 32 -0.09 7.37 8.82
C SER A 32 0.84 8.36 9.51
N ASP A 33 0.84 8.40 10.84
CA ASP A 33 1.54 9.46 11.59
C ASP A 33 3.06 9.45 11.40
N ASP A 34 3.60 8.29 11.10
CA ASP A 34 5.05 8.10 10.95
C ASP A 34 5.51 8.06 9.49
N ILE A 35 4.62 8.37 8.54
CA ILE A 35 5.02 8.36 7.13
C ILE A 35 5.99 9.49 6.86
N LYS A 36 7.19 9.11 6.40
CA LYS A 36 8.22 10.05 5.99
C LYS A 36 8.17 10.22 4.47
N LEU A 37 8.83 11.25 4.00
CA LEU A 37 8.92 11.54 2.57
C LEU A 37 9.82 10.53 1.85
N SER A 38 9.69 10.46 0.54
CA SER A 38 10.64 9.77 -0.33
C SER A 38 10.47 8.26 -0.48
N TYR A 39 9.26 7.75 -0.36
CA TYR A 39 8.97 6.37 -0.76
C TYR A 39 8.60 6.33 -2.23
N ASP A 40 9.09 5.31 -2.93
CA ASP A 40 8.67 5.06 -4.31
C ASP A 40 7.28 4.44 -4.34
N TYR A 41 7.01 3.52 -3.40
CA TYR A 41 5.71 2.86 -3.26
C TYR A 41 5.27 2.89 -1.82
N ILE A 42 3.98 3.17 -1.62
CA ILE A 42 3.33 3.10 -0.32
C ILE A 42 2.16 2.14 -0.46
N PHE A 43 2.29 0.96 0.17
CA PHE A 43 1.22 -0.03 0.22
C PHE A 43 0.44 0.18 1.50
N VAL A 44 -0.87 0.26 1.40
CA VAL A 44 -1.75 0.47 2.56
C VAL A 44 -2.77 -0.65 2.63
N ASP A 45 -2.79 -1.37 3.74
CA ASP A 45 -3.75 -2.44 3.99
C ASP A 45 -5.14 -1.85 4.23
N MET A 46 -6.14 -2.36 3.50
CA MET A 46 -7.53 -1.96 3.65
C MET A 46 -7.99 -2.00 5.11
N GLN A 47 -7.56 -3.02 5.84
CA GLN A 47 -8.02 -3.30 7.21
C GLN A 47 -7.23 -2.58 8.29
N VAL A 48 -6.15 -1.89 7.96
CA VAL A 48 -5.32 -1.26 8.98
C VAL A 48 -6.16 -0.29 9.83
N ASN A 49 -5.96 -0.33 11.14
CA ASN A 49 -6.68 0.50 12.10
C ASN A 49 -8.20 0.41 11.91
N ASN A 50 -8.70 -0.82 11.82
CA ASN A 50 -10.13 -1.10 11.71
C ASN A 50 -10.76 -0.43 10.46
N ASN A 51 -10.35 -0.90 9.29
CA ASN A 51 -10.80 -0.40 7.98
C ASN A 51 -10.36 1.04 7.68
N GLY A 52 -9.24 1.47 8.24
CA GLY A 52 -8.71 2.81 8.04
C GLY A 52 -7.88 3.01 6.78
N GLY A 53 -7.61 1.94 6.01
CA GLY A 53 -6.78 2.04 4.81
C GLY A 53 -7.21 3.09 3.81
N PRO A 54 -8.49 3.13 3.41
CA PRO A 54 -8.97 4.15 2.47
C PRO A 54 -8.76 5.58 2.96
N SER A 55 -8.97 5.83 4.25
CA SER A 55 -8.74 7.16 4.83
C SER A 55 -7.27 7.57 4.75
N ILE A 56 -6.38 6.63 4.99
CA ILE A 56 -4.93 6.87 4.88
C ILE A 56 -4.56 7.20 3.44
N ILE A 57 -5.05 6.43 2.48
CA ILE A 57 -4.81 6.70 1.04
C ILE A 57 -5.32 8.09 0.67
N ARG A 58 -6.52 8.46 1.13
CA ARG A 58 -7.09 9.78 0.85
C ARG A 58 -6.19 10.89 1.39
N GLU A 59 -5.74 10.74 2.61
CA GLU A 59 -4.86 11.71 3.27
C GLU A 59 -3.56 11.91 2.50
N ILE A 60 -2.85 10.82 2.18
CA ILE A 60 -1.58 10.92 1.48
C ILE A 60 -1.74 11.33 0.01
N SER A 61 -2.88 11.00 -0.62
CA SER A 61 -3.15 11.41 -2.00
C SER A 61 -3.32 12.92 -2.16
N ARG A 62 -3.76 13.59 -1.09
CA ARG A 62 -3.99 15.04 -1.09
C ARG A 62 -2.76 15.83 -0.65
N ASP A 63 -1.72 15.15 -0.21
CA ASP A 63 -0.50 15.77 0.29
C ASP A 63 0.56 15.80 -0.80
N ASN A 64 0.99 16.99 -1.20
CA ASN A 64 2.01 17.16 -2.23
C ASN A 64 3.34 16.48 -1.89
N LYS A 65 3.60 16.25 -0.61
CA LYS A 65 4.81 15.54 -0.17
C LYS A 65 4.91 14.14 -0.77
N PHE A 66 3.77 13.53 -1.09
CA PHE A 66 3.70 12.17 -1.62
C PHE A 66 3.35 12.10 -3.10
N ALA A 67 3.47 13.24 -3.81
CA ALA A 67 3.09 13.32 -5.22
C ALA A 67 3.84 12.31 -6.10
N ASN A 68 5.09 12.02 -5.77
CA ASN A 68 5.92 11.09 -6.55
C ASN A 68 5.87 9.66 -6.02
N SER A 69 5.10 9.40 -4.97
CA SER A 69 4.94 8.06 -4.42
C SER A 69 3.72 7.38 -5.05
N LYS A 70 3.87 6.12 -5.45
CA LYS A 70 2.74 5.31 -5.90
C LYS A 70 2.01 4.77 -4.69
N LYS A 71 0.70 5.01 -4.58
CA LYS A 71 -0.12 4.60 -3.44
C LYS A 71 -0.97 3.42 -3.88
N ILE A 72 -0.76 2.28 -3.25
CA ILE A 72 -1.42 1.02 -3.61
C ILE A 72 -2.26 0.55 -2.43
N LEU A 73 -3.56 0.38 -2.63
CA LEU A 73 -4.44 -0.15 -1.59
C LEU A 73 -4.50 -1.67 -1.70
N LEU A 74 -4.25 -2.36 -0.58
CA LEU A 74 -4.37 -3.81 -0.50
C LEU A 74 -5.78 -4.14 -0.05
N ILE A 75 -6.60 -4.61 -0.99
CA ILE A 75 -8.04 -4.80 -0.79
C ILE A 75 -8.39 -6.25 -0.42
N ASP A 76 -9.55 -6.44 0.19
CA ASP A 76 -10.02 -7.75 0.61
C ASP A 76 -10.97 -8.39 -0.41
N ARG A 77 -11.68 -7.57 -1.19
CA ARG A 77 -12.70 -8.02 -2.14
C ARG A 77 -12.65 -7.15 -3.38
N GLU A 78 -13.10 -7.70 -4.50
CA GLU A 78 -13.22 -6.92 -5.74
C GLU A 78 -14.12 -5.71 -5.59
N ALA A 79 -15.14 -5.80 -4.73
CA ALA A 79 -16.02 -4.66 -4.46
C ALA A 79 -15.28 -3.45 -3.91
N ASP A 80 -14.11 -3.64 -3.29
CA ASP A 80 -13.30 -2.55 -2.73
C ASP A 80 -12.58 -1.73 -3.81
N ILE A 81 -12.56 -2.19 -5.06
CA ILE A 81 -11.88 -1.47 -6.16
C ILE A 81 -12.46 -0.07 -6.34
N PHE A 82 -13.78 0.08 -6.21
CA PHE A 82 -14.41 1.40 -6.33
C PHE A 82 -13.90 2.35 -5.26
N GLN A 83 -13.74 1.85 -4.04
CA GLN A 83 -13.24 2.68 -2.95
C GLN A 83 -11.78 3.08 -3.16
N ALA A 84 -10.96 2.16 -3.68
CA ALA A 84 -9.56 2.47 -4.00
C ALA A 84 -9.48 3.63 -4.99
N LYS A 85 -10.30 3.60 -6.04
CA LYS A 85 -10.33 4.67 -7.03
C LYS A 85 -10.84 5.98 -6.44
N ARG A 86 -11.88 5.91 -5.62
CA ARG A 86 -12.50 7.09 -5.01
C ARG A 86 -11.53 7.86 -4.12
N VAL A 87 -10.68 7.16 -3.37
CA VAL A 87 -9.75 7.81 -2.45
C VAL A 87 -8.44 8.23 -3.10
N GLY A 88 -8.26 7.95 -4.38
CA GLY A 88 -7.09 8.42 -5.12
C GLY A 88 -5.91 7.46 -5.12
N ALA A 89 -6.14 6.17 -4.89
CA ALA A 89 -5.08 5.17 -5.02
C ALA A 89 -4.61 5.08 -6.47
N ASP A 90 -3.30 4.93 -6.66
CA ASP A 90 -2.73 4.74 -7.99
C ASP A 90 -2.95 3.31 -8.50
N GLY A 91 -3.20 2.39 -7.58
CA GLY A 91 -3.49 1.01 -7.90
C GLY A 91 -4.05 0.27 -6.70
N HIS A 92 -4.36 -0.99 -6.91
CA HIS A 92 -4.88 -1.87 -5.87
C HIS A 92 -4.40 -3.29 -6.10
N LEU A 93 -4.33 -4.08 -5.02
CA LEU A 93 -4.01 -5.51 -5.08
C LEU A 93 -4.94 -6.26 -4.16
N LEU A 94 -5.49 -7.36 -4.65
CA LEU A 94 -6.36 -8.23 -3.86
C LEU A 94 -5.51 -9.14 -2.97
N LYS A 95 -5.85 -9.21 -1.69
CA LYS A 95 -5.20 -10.13 -0.76
C LYS A 95 -5.82 -11.52 -0.86
N PRO A 96 -5.07 -12.59 -0.66
CA PRO A 96 -3.62 -12.61 -0.42
C PRO A 96 -2.83 -12.24 -1.67
N LEU A 97 -1.68 -11.59 -1.47
CA LEU A 97 -0.83 -11.18 -2.59
C LEU A 97 -0.22 -12.39 -3.28
N ASP A 98 -0.05 -12.29 -4.60
CA ASP A 98 0.68 -13.30 -5.35
C ASP A 98 1.74 -12.62 -6.21
N LYS A 99 2.69 -13.43 -6.70
CA LYS A 99 3.83 -12.92 -7.45
C LYS A 99 3.42 -12.20 -8.72
N THR A 100 2.44 -12.74 -9.45
CA THR A 100 1.99 -12.19 -10.72
C THR A 100 1.35 -10.82 -10.55
N ASN A 101 0.43 -10.70 -9.59
CA ASN A 101 -0.27 -9.44 -9.36
C ASN A 101 0.66 -8.37 -8.79
N LEU A 102 1.54 -8.76 -7.87
CA LEU A 102 2.49 -7.82 -7.30
C LEU A 102 3.45 -7.29 -8.37
N LYS A 103 3.92 -8.17 -9.25
CA LYS A 103 4.84 -7.78 -10.32
C LYS A 103 4.26 -6.72 -11.24
N LYS A 104 2.95 -6.76 -11.50
CA LYS A 104 2.29 -5.78 -12.35
C LYS A 104 2.36 -4.36 -11.79
N VAL A 105 2.43 -4.23 -10.47
CA VAL A 105 2.50 -2.93 -9.81
C VAL A 105 3.82 -2.22 -10.14
N PHE A 106 4.88 -2.98 -10.32
CA PHE A 106 6.22 -2.44 -10.52
C PHE A 106 6.61 -2.28 -12.00
N THR A 107 5.72 -2.54 -12.93
CA THR A 107 6.01 -2.42 -14.37
C THR A 107 5.51 -1.12 -15.00
#